data_43c18efabd99824dcdc8e48fd3823744
#
_entry.id   43c18efabd99824dcdc8e48fd3823744
#
_cell.length_a   1.000
_cell.length_b   1.000
_cell.length_c   1.000
_cell.angle_alpha   90.00
_cell.angle_beta   90.00
_cell.angle_gamma   90.00
#
_symmetry.space_group_name_H-M   'P 1'
#
loop_
_entity.id
_entity.type
_entity.pdbx_description
1 polymer ?
#
loop_
_entity_poly.entity_id
_entity_poly.type
_entity_poly.pdbx_seq_one_letter_code
_entity_poly.pdbx_strand_id
1 'polypeptide(L)'
;MKNLEKFLSILDGEVDGLLLTSRYSRHYGAEFDIAEGMAIVTKKGCRYFTDSRYIESAQNNIRGFEVLDVNSGRNYAKCINEAIADFGVTALGYEENYLTVAEFMGLEKNLNAKLVPYNAKINGFRDRKEDWELDLLRK
;
A
#
# COMPACT_ATOMS: atom_id res chain seq x y z
N MET A 1 14.03 12.56 3.58
CA MET A 1 12.96 12.10 2.66
C MET A 1 11.96 11.26 3.42
N LYS A 2 10.67 11.57 3.25
CA LYS A 2 9.61 10.77 3.87
C LYS A 2 9.54 9.40 3.19
N ASN A 3 9.10 8.39 3.95
CA ASN A 3 9.04 7.03 3.42
C ASN A 3 8.11 6.91 2.21
N LEU A 4 7.02 7.66 2.22
CA LEU A 4 6.09 7.67 1.08
C LEU A 4 6.77 8.11 -0.21
N GLU A 5 7.67 9.08 -0.13
CA GLU A 5 8.41 9.55 -1.32
C GLU A 5 9.27 8.45 -1.92
N LYS A 6 9.78 7.54 -1.09
CA LYS A 6 10.55 6.40 -1.59
C LYS A 6 9.69 5.46 -2.41
N PHE A 7 8.46 5.21 -1.96
CA PHE A 7 7.52 4.42 -2.76
C PHE A 7 7.20 5.13 -4.08
N LEU A 8 7.00 6.43 -4.05
CA LEU A 8 6.72 7.18 -5.27
C LEU A 8 7.88 7.11 -6.26
N SER A 9 9.10 7.00 -5.75
CA SER A 9 10.30 6.98 -6.60
C SER A 9 10.44 5.71 -7.43
N ILE A 10 9.77 4.62 -7.05
CA ILE A 10 9.85 3.36 -7.82
C ILE A 10 8.72 3.21 -8.85
N LEU A 11 7.82 4.16 -8.91
CA LEU A 11 6.79 4.18 -9.96
C LEU A 11 7.46 4.54 -11.27
N ASP A 12 7.42 3.61 -12.22
CA ASP A 12 8.08 3.78 -13.52
C ASP A 12 7.09 3.47 -14.64
N GLY A 13 7.58 3.24 -15.85
CA GLY A 13 6.72 2.94 -16.98
C GLY A 13 5.97 1.63 -16.88
N GLU A 14 6.37 0.75 -15.97
CA GLU A 14 5.71 -0.55 -15.80
C GLU A 14 4.47 -0.47 -14.93
N VAL A 15 4.54 0.34 -13.86
CA VAL A 15 3.39 0.55 -12.97
C VAL A 15 3.23 2.04 -12.70
N ASP A 16 1.99 2.48 -12.55
CA ASP A 16 1.65 3.86 -12.18
C ASP A 16 1.05 3.97 -10.79
N GLY A 17 1.02 2.86 -10.05
CA GLY A 17 0.60 2.85 -8.67
C GLY A 17 1.13 1.62 -7.94
N LEU A 18 1.08 1.66 -6.61
CA LEU A 18 1.43 0.53 -5.76
C LEU A 18 0.23 0.19 -4.89
N LEU A 19 0.00 -1.10 -4.72
CA LEU A 19 -1.01 -1.62 -3.80
C LEU A 19 -0.28 -2.22 -2.59
N LEU A 20 -0.41 -1.59 -1.44
CA LEU A 20 0.26 -2.01 -0.22
C LEU A 20 -0.70 -2.81 0.64
N THR A 21 -0.47 -4.11 0.74
CA THR A 21 -1.33 -5.02 1.49
C THR A 21 -0.68 -5.50 2.78
N SER A 22 0.65 -5.59 2.84
CA SER A 22 1.32 -6.04 4.05
C SER A 22 1.32 -4.95 5.11
N ARG A 23 1.26 -5.36 6.36
CA ARG A 23 1.35 -4.43 7.49
C ARG A 23 2.70 -3.70 7.49
N TYR A 24 3.76 -4.40 7.08
CA TYR A 24 5.10 -3.80 7.03
C TYR A 24 5.17 -2.63 6.07
N SER A 25 4.69 -2.80 4.85
CA SER A 25 4.74 -1.74 3.85
C SER A 25 3.80 -0.60 4.19
N ARG A 26 2.61 -0.92 4.73
CA ARG A 26 1.67 0.11 5.18
C ARG A 26 2.26 0.93 6.32
N HIS A 27 2.90 0.26 7.29
CA HIS A 27 3.57 0.96 8.40
C HIS A 27 4.70 1.83 7.88
N TYR A 28 5.49 1.30 6.95
CA TYR A 28 6.59 2.05 6.36
C TYR A 28 6.11 3.31 5.65
N GLY A 29 5.12 3.18 4.78
CA GLY A 29 4.64 4.31 3.97
C GLY A 29 3.84 5.33 4.76
N ALA A 30 2.97 4.88 5.64
CA ALA A 30 2.12 5.76 6.45
C ALA A 30 2.83 6.29 7.69
N GLU A 31 3.93 5.67 8.09
CA GLU A 31 4.66 5.98 9.31
C GLU A 31 3.77 5.87 10.54
N PHE A 32 2.82 4.95 10.50
CA PHE A 32 1.89 4.65 11.58
C PHE A 32 1.39 3.21 11.42
N ASP A 33 1.41 2.45 12.51
CA ASP A 33 1.10 1.02 12.48
C ASP A 33 -0.38 0.76 12.75
N ILE A 34 -1.05 0.13 11.77
CA ILE A 34 -2.44 -0.30 11.90
C ILE A 34 -2.54 -1.76 11.44
N ALA A 35 -3.17 -2.60 12.26
CA ALA A 35 -3.24 -4.04 12.00
C ALA A 35 -4.04 -4.36 10.72
N GLU A 36 -5.11 -3.61 10.45
CA GLU A 36 -5.99 -3.89 9.33
C GLU A 36 -6.01 -2.72 8.35
N GLY A 37 -5.89 -3.01 7.07
CA GLY A 37 -5.99 -1.96 6.08
C GLY A 37 -5.39 -2.34 4.75
N MET A 38 -5.53 -1.43 3.80
CA MET A 38 -4.95 -1.54 2.48
C MET A 38 -4.69 -0.12 1.96
N ALA A 39 -3.60 0.06 1.24
CA ALA A 39 -3.25 1.40 0.77
C ALA A 39 -2.91 1.37 -0.71
N ILE A 40 -3.18 2.48 -1.39
CA ILE A 40 -2.78 2.68 -2.78
C ILE A 40 -1.92 3.96 -2.85
N VAL A 41 -0.79 3.85 -3.53
CA VAL A 41 0.17 4.95 -3.69
C VAL A 41 0.30 5.27 -5.17
N THR A 42 0.02 6.51 -5.55
CA THR A 42 0.20 6.99 -6.92
C THR A 42 0.79 8.39 -6.89
N LYS A 43 1.33 8.83 -8.03
CA LYS A 43 1.85 10.21 -8.14
C LYS A 43 0.76 11.27 -8.09
N LYS A 44 -0.49 10.87 -8.35
CA LYS A 44 -1.63 11.79 -8.32
C LYS A 44 -2.30 11.85 -6.96
N GLY A 45 -2.02 10.89 -6.10
CA GLY A 45 -2.59 10.85 -4.75
C GLY A 45 -2.40 9.49 -4.11
N CYS A 46 -2.58 9.45 -2.81
CA CYS A 46 -2.44 8.23 -2.03
C CYS A 46 -3.63 8.10 -1.09
N ARG A 47 -4.18 6.90 -0.98
CA ARG A 47 -5.31 6.63 -0.08
C ARG A 47 -5.00 5.45 0.82
N TYR A 48 -5.42 5.55 2.07
CA TYR A 48 -5.29 4.50 3.06
C TYR A 48 -6.69 4.10 3.52
N PHE A 49 -7.03 2.83 3.38
CA PHE A 49 -8.35 2.32 3.75
C PHE A 49 -8.21 1.43 4.98
N THR A 50 -9.06 1.66 5.97
CA THR A 50 -9.11 0.84 7.17
C THR A 50 -10.55 0.78 7.68
N ASP A 51 -10.81 0.00 8.72
CA ASP A 51 -12.17 -0.10 9.24
C ASP A 51 -12.41 0.91 10.37
N SER A 52 -13.67 1.01 10.80
CA SER A 52 -14.07 2.04 11.76
C SER A 52 -13.40 1.90 13.12
N ARG A 53 -12.85 0.75 13.46
CA ARG A 53 -12.10 0.59 14.71
C ARG A 53 -10.84 1.43 14.75
N TYR A 54 -10.26 1.72 13.59
CA TYR A 54 -8.97 2.40 13.47
C TYR A 54 -9.05 3.77 12.82
N ILE A 55 -10.22 4.13 12.28
CA ILE A 55 -10.31 5.30 11.38
C ILE A 55 -9.93 6.60 12.06
N GLU A 56 -10.33 6.81 13.29
CA GLU A 56 -10.01 8.04 14.02
C GLU A 56 -8.50 8.17 14.27
N SER A 57 -7.88 7.10 14.78
CA SER A 57 -6.43 7.10 15.00
C SER A 57 -5.66 7.30 13.70
N ALA A 58 -6.13 6.65 12.63
CA ALA A 58 -5.48 6.76 11.32
C ALA A 58 -5.57 8.19 10.81
N GLN A 59 -6.75 8.81 10.86
CA GLN A 59 -6.92 10.17 10.39
C GLN A 59 -6.10 11.17 11.19
N ASN A 60 -5.90 10.92 12.48
CA ASN A 60 -5.13 11.81 13.33
C ASN A 60 -3.62 11.65 13.18
N ASN A 61 -3.14 10.51 12.73
CA ASN A 61 -1.70 10.18 12.76
C ASN A 61 -1.06 9.96 11.40
N ILE A 62 -1.83 9.55 10.39
CA ILE A 62 -1.27 9.28 9.07
C ILE A 62 -1.21 10.57 8.25
N ARG A 63 -0.06 10.82 7.64
CA ARG A 63 0.15 11.98 6.75
C ARG A 63 0.50 11.48 5.37
N GLY A 64 0.14 12.27 4.35
CA GLY A 64 0.43 11.92 2.96
C GLY A 64 -0.62 11.05 2.31
N PHE A 65 -1.55 10.50 3.06
CA PHE A 65 -2.64 9.67 2.57
C PHE A 65 -3.99 10.28 2.91
N GLU A 66 -4.93 10.16 2.02
CA GLU A 66 -6.34 10.37 2.34
C GLU A 66 -6.83 9.10 3.02
N VAL A 67 -7.27 9.21 4.28
CA VAL A 67 -7.66 8.06 5.10
C VAL A 67 -9.18 7.89 5.04
N LEU A 68 -9.64 6.72 4.62
CA LEU A 68 -11.05 6.45 4.38
C LEU A 68 -11.48 5.16 5.08
N ASP A 69 -12.77 5.14 5.48
CA ASP A 69 -13.39 4.00 6.16
C ASP A 69 -14.01 3.06 5.13
N VAL A 70 -13.72 1.76 5.24
CA VAL A 70 -14.25 0.75 4.31
C VAL A 70 -15.60 0.18 4.75
N ASN A 71 -16.13 0.56 5.92
CA ASN A 71 -17.27 -0.13 6.53
C ASN A 71 -18.66 0.30 6.09
N SER A 72 -18.81 1.30 5.25
CA SER A 72 -20.13 1.79 4.86
C SER A 72 -20.68 1.03 3.66
N GLY A 73 -20.81 -0.30 3.78
CA GLY A 73 -21.28 -1.15 2.70
C GLY A 73 -20.26 -1.34 1.58
N ARG A 74 -19.04 -0.96 1.84
CA ARG A 74 -17.93 -1.09 0.89
C ARG A 74 -16.99 -2.20 1.32
N ASN A 75 -16.19 -2.70 0.38
CA ASN A 75 -15.07 -3.58 0.67
C ASN A 75 -13.80 -2.96 0.11
N TYR A 76 -12.65 -3.56 0.42
CA TYR A 76 -11.38 -3.02 -0.04
C TYR A 76 -11.29 -2.92 -1.56
N ALA A 77 -11.78 -3.93 -2.29
CA ALA A 77 -11.74 -3.92 -3.75
C ALA A 77 -12.50 -2.73 -4.32
N LYS A 78 -13.68 -2.43 -3.78
CA LYS A 78 -14.46 -1.27 -4.21
C LYS A 78 -13.72 0.03 -3.96
N CYS A 79 -13.13 0.16 -2.77
CA CYS A 79 -12.39 1.37 -2.41
C CYS A 79 -11.17 1.56 -3.30
N ILE A 80 -10.44 0.48 -3.58
CA ILE A 80 -9.28 0.53 -4.46
C ILE A 80 -9.71 0.88 -5.88
N ASN A 81 -10.82 0.33 -6.37
CA ASN A 81 -11.34 0.66 -7.71
C ASN A 81 -11.73 2.13 -7.82
N GLU A 82 -12.29 2.71 -6.78
CA GLU A 82 -12.59 4.15 -6.77
C GLU A 82 -11.29 4.96 -6.92
N ALA A 83 -10.24 4.57 -6.21
CA ALA A 83 -8.96 5.24 -6.32
C ALA A 83 -8.33 5.03 -7.70
N ILE A 84 -8.44 3.83 -8.27
CA ILE A 84 -7.96 3.53 -9.60
C ILE A 84 -8.63 4.47 -10.61
N ALA A 85 -9.93 4.65 -10.50
CA ALA A 85 -10.67 5.54 -11.40
C ALA A 85 -10.29 7.00 -11.18
N ASP A 86 -10.20 7.44 -9.93
CA ASP A 86 -9.91 8.83 -9.59
C ASP A 86 -8.49 9.23 -10.01
N PHE A 87 -7.54 8.32 -9.92
CA PHE A 87 -6.13 8.61 -10.23
C PHE A 87 -5.71 8.12 -11.61
N GLY A 88 -6.61 7.48 -12.35
CA GLY A 88 -6.30 7.01 -13.70
C GLY A 88 -5.25 5.90 -13.74
N VAL A 89 -5.26 5.01 -12.75
CA VAL A 89 -4.27 3.94 -12.65
C VAL A 89 -4.56 2.83 -13.66
N THR A 90 -3.52 2.36 -14.36
CA THR A 90 -3.65 1.26 -15.30
C THR A 90 -2.95 0.00 -14.82
N ALA A 91 -1.89 0.13 -14.03
CA ALA A 91 -1.13 -1.01 -13.51
C ALA A 91 -0.68 -0.73 -12.08
N LEU A 92 -0.91 -1.70 -11.19
CA LEU A 92 -0.52 -1.63 -9.79
C LEU A 92 0.59 -2.64 -9.51
N GLY A 93 1.68 -2.17 -8.91
CA GLY A 93 2.68 -3.05 -8.33
C GLY A 93 2.17 -3.59 -7.01
N TYR A 94 2.28 -4.89 -6.78
CA TYR A 94 1.78 -5.51 -5.55
C TYR A 94 2.85 -6.38 -4.91
N GLU A 95 2.60 -6.76 -3.66
CA GLU A 95 3.54 -7.53 -2.86
C GLU A 95 3.22 -9.01 -2.95
N GLU A 96 3.80 -9.70 -3.93
CA GLU A 96 3.49 -11.11 -4.19
C GLU A 96 3.88 -12.04 -3.03
N ASN A 97 4.84 -11.63 -2.19
CA ASN A 97 5.26 -12.45 -1.05
C ASN A 97 4.29 -12.36 0.14
N TYR A 98 3.32 -11.46 0.10
CA TYR A 98 2.42 -11.20 1.22
C TYR A 98 0.96 -11.47 0.89
N LEU A 99 0.68 -12.07 -0.27
CA LEU A 99 -0.67 -12.46 -0.64
C LEU A 99 -0.73 -13.97 -0.83
N THR A 100 -1.81 -14.57 -0.34
CA THR A 100 -2.09 -15.97 -0.69
C THR A 100 -2.57 -16.01 -2.14
N VAL A 101 -2.55 -17.21 -2.74
CA VAL A 101 -3.08 -17.40 -4.10
C VAL A 101 -4.54 -16.97 -4.16
N ALA A 102 -5.33 -17.34 -3.15
CA ALA A 102 -6.76 -16.98 -3.12
C ALA A 102 -6.95 -15.46 -3.06
N GLU A 103 -6.16 -14.78 -2.23
CA GLU A 103 -6.23 -13.32 -2.13
C GLU A 103 -5.86 -12.64 -3.44
N PHE A 104 -4.79 -13.12 -4.08
CA PHE A 104 -4.37 -12.58 -5.37
C PHE A 104 -5.43 -12.77 -6.43
N MET A 105 -6.00 -13.99 -6.53
CA MET A 105 -7.04 -14.27 -7.54
C MET A 105 -8.26 -13.39 -7.32
N GLY A 106 -8.64 -13.15 -6.07
CA GLY A 106 -9.76 -12.26 -5.75
C GLY A 106 -9.49 -10.83 -6.19
N LEU A 107 -8.29 -10.32 -5.92
CA LEU A 107 -7.91 -8.97 -6.32
C LEU A 107 -7.82 -8.85 -7.84
N GLU A 108 -7.20 -9.82 -8.50
CA GLU A 108 -7.06 -9.81 -9.96
C GLU A 108 -8.42 -9.80 -10.64
N LYS A 109 -9.37 -10.57 -10.12
CA LYS A 109 -10.72 -10.65 -10.65
C LYS A 109 -11.50 -9.34 -10.44
N ASN A 110 -11.32 -8.68 -9.31
CA ASN A 110 -12.18 -7.58 -8.90
C ASN A 110 -11.60 -6.18 -9.16
N LEU A 111 -10.27 -6.05 -9.27
CA LEU A 111 -9.66 -4.74 -9.48
C LEU A 111 -9.59 -4.39 -10.97
N ASN A 112 -9.78 -3.11 -11.27
CA ASN A 112 -9.84 -2.59 -12.63
C ASN A 112 -8.48 -2.17 -13.18
N ALA A 113 -7.40 -2.68 -12.61
CA ALA A 113 -6.03 -2.40 -13.05
C ALA A 113 -5.26 -3.71 -13.16
N LYS A 114 -4.24 -3.73 -14.00
CA LYS A 114 -3.33 -4.85 -14.11
C LYS A 114 -2.49 -4.94 -12.83
N LEU A 115 -2.29 -6.16 -12.31
CA LEU A 115 -1.44 -6.40 -11.15
C LEU A 115 -0.08 -6.90 -11.61
N VAL A 116 0.99 -6.26 -11.14
CA VAL A 116 2.37 -6.58 -11.51
C VAL A 116 3.16 -6.93 -10.24
N PRO A 117 3.82 -8.10 -10.19
CA PRO A 117 4.62 -8.44 -9.01
C PRO A 117 5.76 -7.42 -8.80
N TYR A 118 5.79 -6.81 -7.63
CA TYR A 118 6.71 -5.70 -7.35
C TYR A 118 7.38 -5.83 -5.98
N ASN A 119 7.31 -7.01 -5.37
CA ASN A 119 7.77 -7.21 -4.00
C ASN A 119 9.24 -6.80 -3.80
N ALA A 120 10.10 -7.17 -4.74
CA ALA A 120 11.52 -6.85 -4.64
C ALA A 120 11.76 -5.33 -4.60
N LYS A 121 11.06 -4.58 -5.43
CA LYS A 121 11.20 -3.12 -5.47
C LYS A 121 10.58 -2.46 -4.24
N ILE A 122 9.40 -2.91 -3.84
CA ILE A 122 8.72 -2.35 -2.66
C ILE A 122 9.55 -2.58 -1.41
N ASN A 123 10.13 -3.75 -1.24
CA ASN A 123 10.89 -4.10 -0.04
C ASN A 123 12.37 -3.73 -0.12
N GLY A 124 12.85 -3.31 -1.30
CA GLY A 124 14.24 -2.94 -1.49
C GLY A 124 14.72 -1.82 -0.59
N PHE A 125 13.83 -0.91 -0.22
CA PHE A 125 14.18 0.18 0.68
C PHE A 125 14.52 -0.31 2.08
N ARG A 126 13.76 -1.27 2.58
CA ARG A 126 14.02 -1.83 3.91
C ARG A 126 15.35 -2.53 3.94
N ASP A 127 15.65 -3.28 2.91
CA ASP A 127 16.91 -4.03 2.83
C ASP A 127 18.12 -3.11 2.79
N ARG A 128 18.01 -2.00 2.08
CA ARG A 128 19.16 -1.10 1.89
C ARG A 128 19.40 -0.16 3.05
N LYS A 129 18.36 0.28 3.71
CA LYS A 129 18.54 1.28 4.78
C LYS A 129 18.76 0.68 6.14
N GLU A 130 18.71 -0.62 6.25
CA GLU A 130 18.57 -1.32 7.53
C GLU A 130 19.88 -1.94 8.03
N ASP A 131 21.03 -1.45 7.60
CA ASP A 131 22.31 -1.95 8.10
C ASP A 131 22.37 -1.86 9.62
N TRP A 132 21.95 -0.74 10.19
CA TRP A 132 21.92 -0.57 11.64
C TRP A 132 20.89 -1.49 12.31
N GLU A 133 19.75 -1.74 11.67
CA GLU A 133 18.75 -2.66 12.18
C GLU A 133 19.24 -4.09 12.15
N LEU A 134 19.96 -4.47 11.10
CA LEU A 134 20.58 -5.78 11.01
C LEU A 134 21.60 -5.98 12.12
N ASP A 135 22.38 -4.98 12.44
CA ASP A 135 23.34 -5.04 13.55
C ASP A 135 22.63 -5.25 14.87
N LEU A 136 21.50 -4.58 15.09
CA LEU A 136 20.70 -4.77 16.31
C LEU A 136 20.15 -6.19 16.39
N LEU A 137 19.70 -6.75 15.28
CA LEU A 137 19.14 -8.10 15.24
C LEU A 137 20.21 -9.18 15.49
N ARG A 138 21.44 -8.92 15.16
CA ARG A 138 22.54 -9.86 15.36
C ARG A 138 23.02 -9.91 16.81
N LYS A 139 22.66 -8.96 17.60
CA LYS A 139 23.00 -8.90 19.02
C LYS A 139 21.90 -9.54 19.85
#